data_cffd3c4b70dabda9e18ec941c2a92254
#
_entry.id   cffd3c4b70dabda9e18ec941c2a92254
#
_cell.length_a   1.000
_cell.length_b   1.000
_cell.length_c   1.000
_cell.angle_alpha   90.00
_cell.angle_beta   90.00
_cell.angle_gamma   90.00
#
_symmetry.space_group_name_H-M   'P 1'
#
loop_
_entity.id
_entity.type
_entity.pdbx_description
1 polymer ?
#
loop_
_entity_poly.entity_id
_entity_poly.type
_entity_poly.pdbx_seq_one_letter_code
_entity_poly.pdbx_strand_id
1 'polypeptide(L)'
;MTNKTILVTGGAGYIGSHVVRQLGEAGENVVVLDDLSTGFRQAVLHGELVVGNTGDAECLAKLFARFDIDTVMHFAAHTVVPESVANPLKYYGNNTCASRTLLEHALKAGVQHVVFSSTAAVYGIPADGEASEDTPTAPINAYGTSKLMTEWMLRDVAAVNPLRYVALRYFNVAGSDPGGRIGQSTPKATLLTKVACEVVVGTRPYVSIFGTDYPTPDGTGVRDYIHVEDLADAHLKALAYLRRGGESTTLNCGYGRGYSVRELLAMVEHVAGHPINKREEPRRAGDPPTLVARAARIRAALGWQPQHDDLAKIVTTSLEWERKLAAGHWRS
;
A
#
# COMPACT_ATOMS: atom_id res chain seq x y z
N MET A 1 30.41 5.92 6.38
CA MET A 1 29.00 5.65 6.03
C MET A 1 28.62 6.73 5.04
N THR A 2 28.21 6.35 3.85
CA THR A 2 27.75 7.33 2.83
C THR A 2 26.48 7.98 3.34
N ASN A 3 26.44 9.31 3.35
CA ASN A 3 25.32 10.13 3.85
C ASN A 3 24.16 10.14 2.83
N LYS A 4 23.86 8.96 2.24
CA LYS A 4 22.82 8.83 1.21
C LYS A 4 21.43 8.93 1.81
N THR A 5 20.52 9.50 1.05
CA THR A 5 19.14 9.78 1.48
C THR A 5 18.16 8.92 0.71
N ILE A 6 17.14 8.42 1.39
CA ILE A 6 16.01 7.71 0.82
C ILE A 6 14.87 8.70 0.63
N LEU A 7 14.42 8.87 -0.61
CA LEU A 7 13.18 9.60 -0.90
C LEU A 7 11.98 8.68 -0.76
N VAL A 8 11.06 9.01 0.14
CA VAL A 8 9.77 8.32 0.28
C VAL A 8 8.67 9.22 -0.24
N THR A 9 8.12 8.93 -1.41
CA THR A 9 6.96 9.68 -1.93
C THR A 9 5.67 9.10 -1.38
N GLY A 10 4.70 9.94 -1.01
CA GLY A 10 3.50 9.48 -0.30
C GLY A 10 3.78 9.03 1.14
N GLY A 11 4.88 9.50 1.73
CA GLY A 11 5.32 9.10 3.06
C GLY A 11 4.51 9.68 4.22
N ALA A 12 3.60 10.61 3.96
CA ALA A 12 2.61 11.09 4.94
C ALA A 12 1.29 10.29 4.88
N GLY A 13 1.14 9.37 3.92
CA GLY A 13 0.00 8.46 3.78
C GLY A 13 0.08 7.25 4.69
N TYR A 14 -0.95 6.38 4.63
CA TYR A 14 -1.07 5.21 5.51
C TYR A 14 0.15 4.30 5.47
N ILE A 15 0.47 3.68 4.33
CA ILE A 15 1.58 2.72 4.22
C ILE A 15 2.93 3.44 4.31
N GLY A 16 3.07 4.55 3.58
CA GLY A 16 4.32 5.30 3.51
C GLY A 16 4.81 5.77 4.87
N SER A 17 3.92 6.18 5.78
CA SER A 17 4.30 6.64 7.13
C SER A 17 4.88 5.52 8.00
N HIS A 18 4.36 4.28 7.87
CA HIS A 18 4.94 3.12 8.57
C HIS A 18 6.34 2.79 8.05
N VAL A 19 6.56 2.89 6.73
CA VAL A 19 7.88 2.72 6.12
C VAL A 19 8.83 3.84 6.57
N VAL A 20 8.41 5.11 6.55
CA VAL A 20 9.20 6.25 7.05
C VAL A 20 9.62 6.03 8.50
N ARG A 21 8.69 5.60 9.36
CA ARG A 21 9.00 5.29 10.76
C ARG A 21 10.03 4.17 10.89
N GLN A 22 9.83 3.04 10.22
CA GLN A 22 10.76 1.91 10.31
C GLN A 22 12.14 2.25 9.73
N LEU A 23 12.23 3.02 8.64
CA LEU A 23 13.50 3.52 8.11
C LEU A 23 14.23 4.42 9.12
N GLY A 24 13.51 5.36 9.74
CA GLY A 24 14.08 6.22 10.78
C GLY A 24 14.56 5.45 11.99
N GLU A 25 13.79 4.46 12.47
CA GLU A 25 14.19 3.56 13.56
C GLU A 25 15.41 2.69 13.18
N ALA A 26 15.61 2.38 11.91
CA ALA A 26 16.81 1.71 11.39
C ALA A 26 18.00 2.65 11.20
N GLY A 27 17.87 3.96 11.46
CA GLY A 27 18.93 4.96 11.34
C GLY A 27 19.18 5.45 9.91
N GLU A 28 18.25 5.25 9.00
CA GLU A 28 18.33 5.74 7.63
C GLU A 28 18.01 7.24 7.53
N ASN A 29 18.69 7.94 6.62
CA ASN A 29 18.33 9.31 6.27
C ASN A 29 17.14 9.31 5.32
N VAL A 30 16.05 9.97 5.70
CA VAL A 30 14.79 9.97 4.97
C VAL A 30 14.37 11.40 4.61
N VAL A 31 13.95 11.62 3.37
CA VAL A 31 13.17 12.77 2.95
C VAL A 31 11.82 12.28 2.42
N VAL A 32 10.75 12.93 2.83
CA VAL A 32 9.38 12.62 2.42
C VAL A 32 8.90 13.65 1.43
N LEU A 33 8.37 13.23 0.27
CA LEU A 33 7.62 14.07 -0.65
C LEU A 33 6.15 13.65 -0.62
N ASP A 34 5.27 14.56 -0.20
CA ASP A 34 3.82 14.30 -0.10
C ASP A 34 3.05 15.61 -0.35
N ASP A 35 1.95 15.56 -1.10
CA ASP A 35 1.11 16.73 -1.35
C ASP A 35 0.05 16.95 -0.26
N LEU A 36 0.00 16.05 0.72
CA LEU A 36 -0.96 16.05 1.84
C LEU A 36 -2.42 16.00 1.43
N SER A 37 -2.72 15.54 0.20
CA SER A 37 -4.10 15.40 -0.28
C SER A 37 -4.91 14.34 0.49
N THR A 38 -4.22 13.29 0.95
CA THR A 38 -4.79 12.21 1.77
C THR A 38 -3.91 11.84 2.95
N GLY A 39 -2.67 12.31 2.95
CA GLY A 39 -1.68 12.13 4.01
C GLY A 39 -1.78 13.22 5.08
N PHE A 40 -1.06 13.01 6.17
CA PHE A 40 -1.06 13.90 7.32
C PHE A 40 0.37 14.21 7.76
N ARG A 41 0.66 15.52 7.96
CA ARG A 41 1.99 15.97 8.39
C ARG A 41 2.48 15.27 9.67
N GLN A 42 1.59 15.07 10.65
CA GLN A 42 1.91 14.40 11.91
C GLN A 42 2.17 12.89 11.78
N ALA A 43 1.85 12.28 10.63
CA ALA A 43 2.21 10.89 10.36
C ALA A 43 3.69 10.72 9.98
N VAL A 44 4.38 11.81 9.62
CA VAL A 44 5.81 11.79 9.30
C VAL A 44 6.59 11.88 10.60
N LEU A 45 6.93 10.72 11.19
CA LEU A 45 7.62 10.62 12.47
C LEU A 45 9.15 10.78 12.35
N HIS A 46 9.70 10.61 11.16
CA HIS A 46 11.14 10.72 10.87
C HIS A 46 11.39 11.42 9.53
N GLY A 47 12.54 12.05 9.41
CA GLY A 47 12.96 12.71 8.19
C GLY A 47 12.34 14.08 7.98
N GLU A 48 12.72 14.73 6.87
CA GLU A 48 12.18 16.02 6.47
C GLU A 48 10.99 15.85 5.53
N LEU A 49 9.88 16.55 5.78
CA LEU A 49 8.73 16.61 4.89
C LEU A 49 8.83 17.78 3.92
N VAL A 50 8.94 17.46 2.63
CA VAL A 50 8.76 18.39 1.52
C VAL A 50 7.33 18.28 1.02
N VAL A 51 6.56 19.36 1.08
CA VAL A 51 5.20 19.38 0.56
C VAL A 51 5.23 19.66 -0.94
N GLY A 52 4.78 18.69 -1.73
CA GLY A 52 4.81 18.79 -3.19
C GLY A 52 4.30 17.52 -3.88
N ASN A 53 4.14 17.61 -5.20
CA ASN A 53 3.58 16.53 -6.01
C ASN A 53 4.67 15.87 -6.88
N THR A 54 4.62 14.55 -7.03
CA THR A 54 5.56 13.77 -7.86
C THR A 54 5.44 14.06 -9.36
N GLY A 55 4.38 14.73 -9.80
CA GLY A 55 4.22 15.22 -11.18
C GLY A 55 4.79 16.62 -11.42
N ASP A 56 5.21 17.33 -10.36
CA ASP A 56 5.79 18.67 -10.45
C ASP A 56 7.30 18.60 -10.71
N ALA A 57 7.68 18.85 -11.95
CA ALA A 57 9.06 18.78 -12.40
C ALA A 57 9.99 19.80 -11.69
N GLU A 58 9.48 21.00 -11.35
CA GLU A 58 10.26 22.03 -10.66
C GLU A 58 10.49 21.64 -9.20
N CYS A 59 9.46 21.12 -8.51
CA CYS A 59 9.56 20.59 -7.16
C CYS A 59 10.59 19.45 -7.11
N LEU A 60 10.51 18.50 -8.03
CA LEU A 60 11.45 17.37 -8.10
C LEU A 60 12.88 17.82 -8.39
N ALA A 61 13.09 18.76 -9.33
CA ALA A 61 14.42 19.30 -9.64
C ALA A 61 15.06 19.92 -8.39
N LYS A 62 14.31 20.73 -7.63
CA LYS A 62 14.78 21.34 -6.38
C LYS A 62 15.10 20.29 -5.31
N LEU A 63 14.25 19.26 -5.19
CA LEU A 63 14.40 18.19 -4.22
C LEU A 63 15.68 17.38 -4.50
N PHE A 64 15.85 16.89 -5.73
CA PHE A 64 17.05 16.13 -6.10
C PHE A 64 18.34 16.95 -6.10
N ALA A 65 18.27 18.27 -6.30
CA ALA A 65 19.45 19.15 -6.15
C ALA A 65 19.84 19.38 -4.68
N ARG A 66 18.86 19.28 -3.76
CA ARG A 66 19.07 19.55 -2.33
C ARG A 66 19.55 18.32 -1.55
N PHE A 67 19.12 17.13 -1.92
CA PHE A 67 19.39 15.88 -1.20
C PHE A 67 20.16 14.89 -2.07
N ASP A 68 21.20 14.26 -1.51
CA ASP A 68 21.95 13.18 -2.17
C ASP A 68 21.16 11.87 -2.12
N ILE A 69 20.16 11.73 -3.01
CA ILE A 69 19.21 10.63 -3.04
C ILE A 69 19.76 9.47 -3.87
N ASP A 70 19.95 8.31 -3.27
CA ASP A 70 20.32 7.06 -3.97
C ASP A 70 19.15 6.09 -4.18
N THR A 71 18.09 6.27 -3.42
CA THR A 71 16.94 5.36 -3.38
C THR A 71 15.63 6.14 -3.39
N VAL A 72 14.66 5.65 -4.16
CA VAL A 72 13.27 6.12 -4.14
C VAL A 72 12.36 4.97 -3.68
N MET A 73 11.56 5.20 -2.64
CA MET A 73 10.43 4.36 -2.26
C MET A 73 9.13 5.08 -2.66
N HIS A 74 8.42 4.53 -3.64
CA HIS A 74 7.33 5.24 -4.31
C HIS A 74 5.95 4.73 -3.90
N PHE A 75 5.27 5.48 -3.01
CA PHE A 75 3.91 5.20 -2.52
C PHE A 75 2.87 6.20 -3.04
N ALA A 76 3.27 7.40 -3.45
CA ALA A 76 2.35 8.43 -3.90
C ALA A 76 1.45 7.94 -5.04
N ALA A 77 0.15 7.82 -4.79
CA ALA A 77 -0.84 7.36 -5.76
C ALA A 77 -2.28 7.61 -5.27
N HIS A 78 -3.22 7.77 -6.20
CA HIS A 78 -4.64 7.54 -5.92
C HIS A 78 -4.94 6.05 -5.88
N THR A 79 -5.73 5.58 -4.89
CA THR A 79 -5.88 4.15 -4.58
C THR A 79 -7.34 3.68 -4.48
N VAL A 80 -8.33 4.54 -4.71
CA VAL A 80 -9.74 4.23 -4.56
C VAL A 80 -10.28 3.59 -5.85
N VAL A 81 -10.44 2.27 -5.86
CA VAL A 81 -10.84 1.49 -7.04
C VAL A 81 -12.15 1.98 -7.67
N PRO A 82 -13.27 2.20 -6.93
CA PRO A 82 -14.49 2.73 -7.54
C PRO A 82 -14.30 4.11 -8.19
N GLU A 83 -13.50 4.98 -7.60
CA GLU A 83 -13.18 6.28 -8.21
C GLU A 83 -12.39 6.10 -9.51
N SER A 84 -11.49 5.11 -9.57
CA SER A 84 -10.71 4.84 -10.79
C SER A 84 -11.56 4.39 -11.96
N VAL A 85 -12.67 3.72 -11.69
CA VAL A 85 -13.66 3.33 -12.72
C VAL A 85 -14.46 4.56 -13.20
N ALA A 86 -14.84 5.43 -12.27
CA ALA A 86 -15.62 6.63 -12.59
C ALA A 86 -14.78 7.75 -13.23
N ASN A 87 -13.50 7.85 -12.89
CA ASN A 87 -12.59 8.90 -13.39
C ASN A 87 -11.20 8.33 -13.74
N PRO A 88 -11.09 7.54 -14.83
CA PRO A 88 -9.82 6.85 -15.16
C PRO A 88 -8.67 7.81 -15.48
N LEU A 89 -8.91 8.94 -16.14
CA LEU A 89 -7.87 9.88 -16.52
C LEU A 89 -7.19 10.53 -15.30
N LYS A 90 -7.91 10.74 -14.21
CA LYS A 90 -7.34 11.19 -12.93
C LYS A 90 -6.26 10.20 -12.45
N TYR A 91 -6.52 8.89 -12.57
CA TYR A 91 -5.59 7.83 -12.17
C TYR A 91 -4.39 7.73 -13.09
N TYR A 92 -4.58 7.79 -14.40
CA TYR A 92 -3.45 7.81 -15.33
C TYR A 92 -2.59 9.06 -15.14
N GLY A 93 -3.18 10.24 -14.96
CA GLY A 93 -2.44 11.47 -14.70
C GLY A 93 -1.61 11.38 -13.42
N ASN A 94 -2.23 11.02 -12.31
CA ASN A 94 -1.57 11.00 -11.00
C ASN A 94 -0.66 9.79 -10.79
N ASN A 95 -1.08 8.58 -11.21
CA ASN A 95 -0.29 7.38 -10.90
C ASN A 95 0.75 7.09 -12.00
N THR A 96 0.40 7.24 -13.29
CA THR A 96 1.29 6.88 -14.40
C THR A 96 2.15 8.07 -14.83
N CYS A 97 1.53 9.21 -15.19
CA CYS A 97 2.29 10.36 -15.70
C CYS A 97 3.18 10.97 -14.62
N ALA A 98 2.70 11.11 -13.38
CA ALA A 98 3.53 11.63 -12.28
C ALA A 98 4.67 10.67 -11.93
N SER A 99 4.45 9.33 -11.95
CA SER A 99 5.53 8.36 -11.79
C SER A 99 6.58 8.45 -12.89
N ARG A 100 6.18 8.68 -14.14
CA ARG A 100 7.12 8.94 -15.25
C ARG A 100 7.98 10.15 -14.93
N THR A 101 7.38 11.29 -14.54
CA THR A 101 8.11 12.51 -14.20
C THR A 101 9.10 12.27 -13.06
N LEU A 102 8.69 11.54 -12.02
CA LEU A 102 9.57 11.15 -10.92
C LEU A 102 10.76 10.32 -11.41
N LEU A 103 10.53 9.29 -12.25
CA LEU A 103 11.59 8.43 -12.78
C LEU A 103 12.58 9.21 -13.66
N GLU A 104 12.11 10.14 -14.49
CA GLU A 104 12.99 11.01 -15.30
C GLU A 104 13.95 11.82 -14.42
N HIS A 105 13.48 12.39 -13.31
CA HIS A 105 14.31 13.16 -12.38
C HIS A 105 15.23 12.26 -11.56
N ALA A 106 14.75 11.10 -11.12
CA ALA A 106 15.54 10.10 -10.41
C ALA A 106 16.72 9.60 -11.25
N LEU A 107 16.50 9.30 -12.53
CA LEU A 107 17.57 8.91 -13.46
C LEU A 107 18.61 10.02 -13.66
N LYS A 108 18.16 11.27 -13.88
CA LYS A 108 19.06 12.43 -14.02
C LYS A 108 19.92 12.67 -12.77
N ALA A 109 19.36 12.36 -11.58
CA ALA A 109 20.06 12.48 -10.31
C ALA A 109 20.97 11.28 -9.97
N GLY A 110 20.98 10.22 -10.79
CA GLY A 110 21.78 9.03 -10.55
C GLY A 110 21.24 8.09 -9.47
N VAL A 111 19.93 8.11 -9.22
CA VAL A 111 19.28 7.16 -8.31
C VAL A 111 19.54 5.74 -8.77
N GLN A 112 19.95 4.88 -7.82
CA GLN A 112 20.35 3.50 -8.10
C GLN A 112 19.24 2.49 -7.80
N HIS A 113 18.35 2.79 -6.83
CA HIS A 113 17.37 1.84 -6.33
C HIS A 113 15.96 2.45 -6.32
N VAL A 114 14.98 1.65 -6.77
CA VAL A 114 13.56 2.00 -6.64
C VAL A 114 12.82 0.84 -5.98
N VAL A 115 12.10 1.10 -4.89
CA VAL A 115 11.12 0.18 -4.33
C VAL A 115 9.74 0.75 -4.63
N PHE A 116 8.97 0.03 -5.42
CA PHE A 116 7.67 0.49 -5.92
C PHE A 116 6.50 -0.22 -5.23
N SER A 117 5.62 0.57 -4.68
CA SER A 117 4.34 0.17 -4.13
C SER A 117 3.37 -0.17 -5.26
N SER A 118 3.39 -1.44 -5.73
CA SER A 118 2.45 -1.97 -6.72
C SER A 118 1.21 -2.57 -6.02
N THR A 119 0.44 -3.41 -6.70
CA THR A 119 -0.84 -3.90 -6.20
C THR A 119 -1.21 -5.25 -6.82
N ALA A 120 -1.93 -6.10 -6.07
CA ALA A 120 -2.57 -7.30 -6.61
C ALA A 120 -3.66 -7.00 -7.66
N ALA A 121 -4.17 -5.77 -7.72
CA ALA A 121 -5.16 -5.36 -8.73
C ALA A 121 -4.65 -5.46 -10.18
N VAL A 122 -3.34 -5.61 -10.39
CA VAL A 122 -2.74 -5.86 -11.72
C VAL A 122 -3.15 -7.22 -12.30
N TYR A 123 -3.51 -8.18 -11.46
CA TYR A 123 -3.90 -9.54 -11.90
C TYR A 123 -5.35 -9.62 -12.41
N GLY A 124 -6.21 -8.68 -12.02
CA GLY A 124 -7.63 -8.73 -12.31
C GLY A 124 -8.32 -9.90 -11.61
N ILE A 125 -8.82 -10.88 -12.37
CA ILE A 125 -9.52 -12.07 -11.86
C ILE A 125 -8.72 -13.32 -12.23
N PRO A 126 -7.84 -13.82 -11.34
CA PRO A 126 -7.13 -15.09 -11.55
C PRO A 126 -8.11 -16.27 -11.62
N ALA A 127 -7.83 -17.25 -12.48
CA ALA A 127 -8.75 -18.36 -12.75
C ALA A 127 -9.06 -19.21 -11.50
N ASP A 128 -8.07 -19.41 -10.63
CA ASP A 128 -8.20 -20.18 -9.38
C ASP A 128 -8.34 -19.29 -8.12
N GLY A 129 -8.46 -17.97 -8.31
CA GLY A 129 -8.54 -17.00 -7.19
C GLY A 129 -7.21 -16.73 -6.50
N GLU A 130 -6.13 -17.41 -6.90
CA GLU A 130 -4.78 -17.21 -6.37
C GLU A 130 -3.88 -16.57 -7.45
N ALA A 131 -2.99 -15.69 -7.04
CA ALA A 131 -2.04 -15.05 -7.92
C ALA A 131 -0.59 -15.31 -7.50
N SER A 132 0.20 -15.87 -8.41
CA SER A 132 1.67 -15.86 -8.35
C SER A 132 2.21 -14.74 -9.25
N GLU A 133 3.50 -14.46 -9.17
CA GLU A 133 4.15 -13.48 -10.06
C GLU A 133 4.12 -13.90 -11.54
N ASP A 134 3.91 -15.20 -11.82
CA ASP A 134 3.76 -15.74 -13.18
C ASP A 134 2.31 -15.68 -13.70
N THR A 135 1.35 -15.36 -12.84
CA THR A 135 -0.05 -15.17 -13.25
C THR A 135 -0.13 -13.99 -14.22
N PRO A 136 -0.77 -14.16 -15.40
CA PRO A 136 -0.92 -13.08 -16.36
C PRO A 136 -1.56 -11.84 -15.73
N THR A 137 -1.01 -10.67 -16.05
CA THR A 137 -1.57 -9.40 -15.61
C THR A 137 -2.68 -8.95 -16.56
N ALA A 138 -3.90 -8.79 -16.04
CA ALA A 138 -5.09 -8.37 -16.78
C ALA A 138 -5.99 -7.47 -15.89
N PRO A 139 -5.53 -6.26 -15.52
CA PRO A 139 -6.25 -5.38 -14.62
C PRO A 139 -7.64 -5.03 -15.16
N ILE A 140 -8.64 -5.03 -14.28
CA ILE A 140 -10.05 -4.79 -14.62
C ILE A 140 -10.53 -3.37 -14.23
N ASN A 141 -9.62 -2.51 -13.80
CA ASN A 141 -9.89 -1.11 -13.46
C ASN A 141 -8.67 -0.23 -13.71
N ALA A 142 -8.89 1.09 -13.84
CA ALA A 142 -7.83 2.04 -14.16
C ALA A 142 -6.76 2.16 -13.05
N TYR A 143 -7.09 1.90 -11.79
CA TYR A 143 -6.11 1.83 -10.72
C TYR A 143 -5.08 0.72 -10.98
N GLY A 144 -5.53 -0.52 -11.18
CA GLY A 144 -4.64 -1.65 -11.49
C GLY A 144 -3.82 -1.40 -12.75
N THR A 145 -4.46 -0.88 -13.83
CA THR A 145 -3.78 -0.54 -15.08
C THR A 145 -2.69 0.52 -14.85
N SER A 146 -2.97 1.59 -14.11
CA SER A 146 -2.00 2.67 -13.85
C SER A 146 -0.77 2.17 -13.09
N LYS A 147 -0.96 1.25 -12.13
CA LYS A 147 0.14 0.62 -11.40
C LYS A 147 0.95 -0.32 -12.29
N LEU A 148 0.30 -1.12 -13.14
CA LEU A 148 0.97 -2.00 -14.10
C LEU A 148 1.79 -1.21 -15.12
N MET A 149 1.29 -0.09 -15.62
CA MET A 149 2.06 0.81 -16.48
C MET A 149 3.34 1.31 -15.82
N THR A 150 3.32 1.58 -14.51
CA THR A 150 4.52 1.98 -13.77
C THR A 150 5.50 0.80 -13.63
N GLU A 151 5.03 -0.44 -13.43
CA GLU A 151 5.90 -1.63 -13.47
C GLU A 151 6.59 -1.78 -14.84
N TRP A 152 5.87 -1.57 -15.95
CA TRP A 152 6.45 -1.62 -17.28
C TRP A 152 7.50 -0.53 -17.48
N MET A 153 7.25 0.70 -17.05
CA MET A 153 8.25 1.78 -17.11
C MET A 153 9.51 1.40 -16.31
N LEU A 154 9.38 0.86 -15.11
CA LEU A 154 10.51 0.43 -14.29
C LEU A 154 11.33 -0.67 -14.97
N ARG A 155 10.66 -1.68 -15.53
CA ARG A 155 11.29 -2.77 -16.28
C ARG A 155 12.09 -2.23 -17.47
N ASP A 156 11.47 -1.39 -18.30
CA ASP A 156 12.07 -0.88 -19.52
C ASP A 156 13.23 0.09 -19.21
N VAL A 157 13.10 0.90 -18.16
CA VAL A 157 14.16 1.78 -17.67
C VAL A 157 15.33 0.97 -17.12
N ALA A 158 15.10 -0.04 -16.31
CA ALA A 158 16.15 -0.89 -15.74
C ALA A 158 16.90 -1.73 -16.79
N ALA A 159 16.28 -2.00 -17.95
CA ALA A 159 16.93 -2.73 -19.05
C ALA A 159 18.04 -1.90 -19.73
N VAL A 160 18.01 -0.56 -19.65
CA VAL A 160 18.93 0.34 -20.35
C VAL A 160 19.68 1.31 -19.42
N ASN A 161 19.49 1.18 -18.11
CA ASN A 161 20.12 2.00 -17.09
C ASN A 161 20.63 1.14 -15.93
N PRO A 162 21.59 1.61 -15.13
CA PRO A 162 22.09 0.87 -13.96
C PRO A 162 21.09 0.82 -12.79
N LEU A 163 19.94 1.51 -12.88
CA LEU A 163 18.89 1.50 -11.88
C LEU A 163 18.33 0.09 -11.70
N ARG A 164 18.15 -0.32 -10.44
CA ARG A 164 17.48 -1.57 -10.07
C ARG A 164 16.22 -1.30 -9.27
N TYR A 165 15.23 -2.18 -9.39
CA TYR A 165 13.97 -2.01 -8.69
C TYR A 165 13.44 -3.30 -8.06
N VAL A 166 12.63 -3.12 -7.01
CA VAL A 166 11.68 -4.14 -6.53
C VAL A 166 10.28 -3.54 -6.57
N ALA A 167 9.38 -4.15 -7.33
CA ALA A 167 7.95 -3.84 -7.29
C ALA A 167 7.25 -4.83 -6.37
N LEU A 168 6.58 -4.34 -5.30
CA LEU A 168 5.83 -5.17 -4.37
C LEU A 168 4.33 -5.11 -4.72
N ARG A 169 3.77 -6.22 -5.22
CA ARG A 169 2.34 -6.40 -5.46
C ARG A 169 1.70 -6.88 -4.18
N TYR A 170 1.19 -5.97 -3.36
CA TYR A 170 0.53 -6.34 -2.12
C TYR A 170 -0.99 -6.37 -2.26
N PHE A 171 -1.61 -7.08 -1.32
CA PHE A 171 -3.03 -7.38 -1.29
C PHE A 171 -3.77 -6.40 -0.37
N ASN A 172 -4.67 -6.84 0.49
CA ASN A 172 -5.46 -5.94 1.31
C ASN A 172 -4.71 -5.55 2.60
N VAL A 173 -4.28 -4.30 2.67
CA VAL A 173 -3.52 -3.80 3.84
C VAL A 173 -4.46 -3.39 4.96
N ALA A 174 -4.15 -3.81 6.18
CA ALA A 174 -4.89 -3.45 7.39
C ALA A 174 -3.96 -3.38 8.61
N GLY A 175 -4.47 -3.05 9.77
CA GLY A 175 -3.66 -2.85 10.98
C GLY A 175 -3.16 -1.42 11.15
N SER A 176 -2.46 -1.20 12.24
CA SER A 176 -1.77 0.06 12.55
C SER A 176 -0.50 -0.22 13.37
N ASP A 177 0.31 0.81 13.61
CA ASP A 177 1.44 0.71 14.54
C ASP A 177 0.96 0.21 15.92
N PRO A 178 1.48 -0.92 16.44
CA PRO A 178 1.12 -1.41 17.77
C PRO A 178 1.42 -0.40 18.90
N GLY A 179 2.36 0.53 18.68
CA GLY A 179 2.63 1.65 19.58
C GLY A 179 1.58 2.78 19.51
N GLY A 180 0.60 2.67 18.59
CA GLY A 180 -0.50 3.63 18.46
C GLY A 180 -0.07 5.03 18.02
N ARG A 181 1.04 5.17 17.29
CA ARG A 181 1.56 6.47 16.82
C ARG A 181 0.99 6.87 15.47
N ILE A 182 0.79 5.89 14.58
CA ILE A 182 0.28 6.06 13.21
C ILE A 182 -0.64 4.90 12.80
N GLY A 183 -1.51 5.16 11.85
CA GLY A 183 -2.44 4.18 11.28
C GLY A 183 -3.25 4.80 10.14
N GLN A 184 -4.23 4.07 9.62
CA GLN A 184 -5.08 4.55 8.54
C GLN A 184 -6.01 5.68 9.01
N SER A 185 -5.69 6.92 8.61
CA SER A 185 -6.39 8.12 9.06
C SER A 185 -7.15 8.86 7.95
N THR A 186 -7.01 8.41 6.68
CA THR A 186 -7.63 9.06 5.52
C THR A 186 -9.16 9.09 5.67
N PRO A 187 -9.79 10.27 5.61
CA PRO A 187 -11.24 10.39 5.65
C PRO A 187 -11.88 9.67 4.48
N LYS A 188 -13.05 9.06 4.71
CA LYS A 188 -13.81 8.34 3.67
C LYS A 188 -13.04 7.18 3.02
N ALA A 189 -12.06 6.61 3.72
CA ALA A 189 -11.38 5.40 3.26
C ALA A 189 -12.37 4.27 3.00
N THR A 190 -12.06 3.43 2.01
CA THR A 190 -12.91 2.33 1.55
C THR A 190 -12.38 0.95 1.96
N LEU A 191 -11.30 0.91 2.72
CA LEU A 191 -10.72 -0.33 3.25
C LEU A 191 -11.69 -0.98 4.25
N LEU A 192 -12.06 -2.24 4.01
CA LEU A 192 -13.11 -2.93 4.77
C LEU A 192 -12.85 -2.92 6.28
N THR A 193 -11.61 -3.22 6.71
CA THR A 193 -11.25 -3.26 8.13
C THR A 193 -11.45 -1.89 8.78
N LYS A 194 -11.01 -0.79 8.12
CA LYS A 194 -11.23 0.56 8.64
C LYS A 194 -12.73 0.89 8.73
N VAL A 195 -13.47 0.65 7.65
CA VAL A 195 -14.92 0.91 7.62
C VAL A 195 -15.65 0.14 8.75
N ALA A 196 -15.29 -1.12 8.97
CA ALA A 196 -15.87 -1.91 10.05
C ALA A 196 -15.52 -1.36 11.44
N CYS A 197 -14.27 -0.93 11.66
CA CYS A 197 -13.84 -0.28 12.90
C CYS A 197 -14.52 1.09 13.12
N GLU A 198 -14.76 1.88 12.07
CA GLU A 198 -15.56 3.11 12.13
C GLU A 198 -16.99 2.85 12.61
N VAL A 199 -17.58 1.69 12.23
CA VAL A 199 -18.91 1.28 12.76
C VAL A 199 -18.84 0.92 14.23
N VAL A 200 -17.79 0.20 14.66
CA VAL A 200 -17.59 -0.14 16.10
C VAL A 200 -17.51 1.11 16.97
N VAL A 201 -16.77 2.13 16.54
CA VAL A 201 -16.61 3.36 17.32
C VAL A 201 -17.75 4.39 17.11
N GLY A 202 -18.76 4.08 16.29
CA GLY A 202 -19.95 4.89 16.07
C GLY A 202 -19.77 6.09 15.12
N THR A 203 -18.63 6.20 14.43
CA THR A 203 -18.40 7.28 13.44
C THR A 203 -19.02 6.97 12.07
N ARG A 204 -19.49 5.74 11.88
CA ARG A 204 -20.22 5.27 10.69
C ARG A 204 -21.44 4.43 11.11
N PRO A 205 -22.58 4.56 10.42
CA PRO A 205 -23.81 3.88 10.85
C PRO A 205 -23.82 2.37 10.53
N TYR A 206 -23.15 1.93 9.48
CA TYR A 206 -23.12 0.53 9.04
C TYR A 206 -21.94 0.26 8.11
N VAL A 207 -21.59 -1.02 7.93
CA VAL A 207 -20.69 -1.51 6.89
C VAL A 207 -21.48 -2.22 5.79
N SER A 208 -21.17 -1.93 4.51
CA SER A 208 -21.77 -2.61 3.37
C SER A 208 -21.01 -3.87 3.00
N ILE A 209 -21.73 -4.98 2.76
CA ILE A 209 -21.26 -6.22 2.18
C ILE A 209 -21.65 -6.19 0.70
N PHE A 210 -20.67 -5.96 -0.18
CA PHE A 210 -20.90 -5.84 -1.62
C PHE A 210 -20.85 -7.19 -2.32
N GLY A 211 -22.03 -7.74 -2.66
CA GLY A 211 -22.22 -9.05 -3.26
C GLY A 211 -22.21 -10.17 -2.21
N THR A 212 -23.26 -10.99 -2.27
CA THR A 212 -23.48 -12.15 -1.39
C THR A 212 -23.74 -13.43 -2.20
N ASP A 213 -23.48 -13.35 -3.50
CA ASP A 213 -23.73 -14.38 -4.51
C ASP A 213 -22.48 -14.76 -5.31
N TYR A 214 -21.28 -14.45 -4.80
CA TYR A 214 -20.02 -14.89 -5.40
C TYR A 214 -19.86 -16.42 -5.26
N PRO A 215 -19.12 -17.08 -6.19
CA PRO A 215 -18.80 -18.51 -6.10
C PRO A 215 -17.69 -18.75 -5.03
N THR A 216 -17.97 -18.38 -3.80
CA THR A 216 -17.11 -18.50 -2.62
C THR A 216 -17.87 -19.22 -1.50
N PRO A 217 -17.22 -19.75 -0.46
CA PRO A 217 -17.87 -20.58 0.56
C PRO A 217 -19.08 -19.94 1.27
N ASP A 218 -19.06 -18.61 1.46
CA ASP A 218 -20.15 -17.87 2.12
C ASP A 218 -20.83 -16.84 1.22
N GLY A 219 -20.52 -16.87 -0.08
CA GLY A 219 -21.06 -15.96 -1.09
C GLY A 219 -20.41 -14.57 -1.12
N THR A 220 -19.48 -14.26 -0.21
CA THR A 220 -18.83 -12.95 -0.18
C THR A 220 -17.39 -13.00 -0.72
N GLY A 221 -16.84 -11.84 -1.11
CA GLY A 221 -15.50 -11.79 -1.68
C GLY A 221 -14.41 -12.24 -0.69
N VAL A 222 -13.39 -12.96 -1.18
CA VAL A 222 -12.27 -13.48 -0.39
C VAL A 222 -11.00 -12.70 -0.70
N ARG A 223 -10.29 -12.24 0.33
CA ARG A 223 -9.07 -11.42 0.21
C ARG A 223 -7.98 -11.89 1.16
N ASP A 224 -6.73 -11.68 0.75
CA ASP A 224 -5.55 -11.83 1.60
C ASP A 224 -5.31 -10.50 2.34
N TYR A 225 -5.33 -10.54 3.67
CA TYR A 225 -5.12 -9.36 4.52
C TYR A 225 -3.72 -9.37 5.10
N ILE A 226 -2.95 -8.33 4.81
CA ILE A 226 -1.59 -8.16 5.32
C ILE A 226 -1.53 -7.00 6.32
N HIS A 227 -0.86 -7.22 7.44
CA HIS A 227 -0.62 -6.16 8.41
C HIS A 227 0.35 -5.11 7.85
N VAL A 228 0.06 -3.83 8.07
CA VAL A 228 0.85 -2.73 7.53
C VAL A 228 2.31 -2.73 8.01
N GLU A 229 2.58 -3.23 9.23
CA GLU A 229 3.94 -3.35 9.76
C GLU A 229 4.76 -4.39 9.01
N ASP A 230 4.18 -5.54 8.68
CA ASP A 230 4.84 -6.58 7.89
C ASP A 230 5.07 -6.12 6.45
N LEU A 231 4.13 -5.35 5.90
CA LEU A 231 4.31 -4.73 4.59
C LEU A 231 5.44 -3.69 4.60
N ALA A 232 5.53 -2.88 5.66
CA ALA A 232 6.62 -1.92 5.81
C ALA A 232 7.98 -2.64 5.91
N ASP A 233 8.09 -3.71 6.73
CA ASP A 233 9.31 -4.55 6.79
C ASP A 233 9.66 -5.14 5.42
N ALA A 234 8.68 -5.58 4.63
CA ALA A 234 8.93 -6.06 3.27
C ALA A 234 9.59 -5.01 2.37
N HIS A 235 9.23 -3.73 2.50
CA HIS A 235 9.89 -2.63 1.78
C HIS A 235 11.33 -2.40 2.24
N LEU A 236 11.61 -2.48 3.54
CA LEU A 236 12.98 -2.40 4.07
C LEU A 236 13.83 -3.59 3.60
N LYS A 237 13.26 -4.80 3.59
CA LYS A 237 13.94 -6.00 3.06
C LYS A 237 14.21 -5.88 1.56
N ALA A 238 13.30 -5.29 0.78
CA ALA A 238 13.48 -5.01 -0.63
C ALA A 238 14.65 -4.02 -0.86
N LEU A 239 14.73 -2.95 -0.08
CA LEU A 239 15.87 -2.05 -0.11
C LEU A 239 17.20 -2.76 0.22
N ALA A 240 17.22 -3.53 1.30
CA ALA A 240 18.40 -4.29 1.69
C ALA A 240 18.83 -5.30 0.61
N TYR A 241 17.87 -5.93 -0.08
CA TYR A 241 18.13 -6.80 -1.22
C TYR A 241 18.80 -6.05 -2.37
N LEU A 242 18.27 -4.89 -2.78
CA LEU A 242 18.83 -4.07 -3.86
C LEU A 242 20.25 -3.57 -3.51
N ARG A 243 20.46 -3.09 -2.28
CA ARG A 243 21.78 -2.61 -1.81
C ARG A 243 22.85 -3.71 -1.76
N ARG A 244 22.46 -4.98 -1.63
CA ARG A 244 23.36 -6.14 -1.76
C ARG A 244 23.59 -6.58 -3.20
N GLY A 245 23.13 -5.82 -4.18
CA GLY A 245 23.28 -6.11 -5.61
C GLY A 245 22.21 -7.04 -6.18
N GLY A 246 21.07 -7.20 -5.50
CA GLY A 246 19.94 -7.97 -5.99
C GLY A 246 19.41 -7.45 -7.33
N GLU A 247 18.97 -8.37 -8.19
CA GLU A 247 18.44 -8.03 -9.52
C GLU A 247 17.05 -7.42 -9.45
N SER A 248 16.69 -6.62 -10.46
CA SER A 248 15.34 -6.06 -10.59
C SER A 248 14.29 -7.17 -10.61
N THR A 249 13.25 -7.02 -9.79
CA THR A 249 12.21 -8.05 -9.65
C THR A 249 10.87 -7.49 -9.24
N THR A 250 9.82 -8.27 -9.50
CA THR A 250 8.46 -8.02 -8.98
C THR A 250 8.08 -9.18 -8.06
N LEU A 251 7.54 -8.88 -6.90
CA LEU A 251 7.22 -9.86 -5.86
C LEU A 251 5.82 -9.63 -5.29
N ASN A 252 5.08 -10.72 -5.07
CA ASN A 252 3.84 -10.68 -4.31
C ASN A 252 4.13 -10.52 -2.82
N CYS A 253 3.39 -9.65 -2.16
CA CYS A 253 3.50 -9.43 -0.71
C CYS A 253 2.13 -9.64 -0.05
N GLY A 254 1.93 -10.82 0.52
CA GLY A 254 0.74 -11.28 1.21
C GLY A 254 1.07 -12.49 2.06
N TYR A 255 0.11 -12.97 2.82
CA TYR A 255 0.33 -14.13 3.69
C TYR A 255 0.06 -15.48 3.00
N GLY A 256 -0.71 -15.47 1.90
CA GLY A 256 -1.16 -16.68 1.22
C GLY A 256 -2.38 -17.31 1.90
N ARG A 257 -3.13 -16.50 2.66
CA ARG A 257 -4.37 -16.93 3.32
C ARG A 257 -5.50 -15.96 2.97
N GLY A 258 -6.61 -16.48 2.46
CA GLY A 258 -7.80 -15.71 2.17
C GLY A 258 -8.78 -15.70 3.34
N TYR A 259 -9.41 -14.55 3.56
CA TYR A 259 -10.57 -14.42 4.45
C TYR A 259 -11.71 -13.76 3.69
N SER A 260 -12.91 -14.27 3.87
CA SER A 260 -14.12 -13.67 3.30
C SER A 260 -14.47 -12.35 4.00
N VAL A 261 -15.32 -11.55 3.35
CA VAL A 261 -15.88 -10.35 4.00
C VAL A 261 -16.60 -10.70 5.29
N ARG A 262 -17.40 -11.79 5.32
CA ARG A 262 -18.13 -12.21 6.52
C ARG A 262 -17.17 -12.68 7.62
N GLU A 263 -16.12 -13.42 7.31
CA GLU A 263 -15.10 -13.84 8.28
C GLU A 263 -14.39 -12.65 8.91
N LEU A 264 -13.99 -11.63 8.10
CA LEU A 264 -13.39 -10.42 8.63
C LEU A 264 -14.35 -9.68 9.56
N LEU A 265 -15.62 -9.51 9.16
CA LEU A 265 -16.61 -8.81 9.98
C LEU A 265 -16.91 -9.57 11.28
N ALA A 266 -16.96 -10.91 11.25
CA ALA A 266 -17.09 -11.73 12.45
C ALA A 266 -15.89 -11.55 13.40
N MET A 267 -14.68 -11.45 12.85
CA MET A 267 -13.50 -11.15 13.67
C MET A 267 -13.56 -9.73 14.27
N VAL A 268 -14.06 -8.74 13.53
CA VAL A 268 -14.27 -7.39 14.08
C VAL A 268 -15.26 -7.41 15.23
N GLU A 269 -16.38 -8.12 15.10
CA GLU A 269 -17.38 -8.29 16.18
C GLU A 269 -16.79 -9.02 17.41
N HIS A 270 -15.97 -10.05 17.17
CA HIS A 270 -15.28 -10.78 18.24
C HIS A 270 -14.33 -9.85 19.03
N VAL A 271 -13.50 -9.09 18.35
CA VAL A 271 -12.54 -8.14 18.97
C VAL A 271 -13.27 -6.97 19.63
N ALA A 272 -14.37 -6.50 19.05
CA ALA A 272 -15.17 -5.41 19.62
C ALA A 272 -15.96 -5.85 20.85
N GLY A 273 -16.31 -7.13 20.98
CA GLY A 273 -17.15 -7.71 22.02
C GLY A 273 -18.66 -7.49 21.81
N HIS A 274 -19.07 -6.99 20.64
CA HIS A 274 -20.48 -6.78 20.29
C HIS A 274 -20.70 -6.83 18.77
N PRO A 275 -21.92 -7.12 18.31
CA PRO A 275 -22.27 -7.10 16.90
C PRO A 275 -22.21 -5.66 16.33
N ILE A 276 -21.97 -5.57 15.00
CA ILE A 276 -21.98 -4.32 14.25
C ILE A 276 -23.09 -4.31 13.18
N ASN A 277 -23.56 -3.11 12.83
CA ASN A 277 -24.57 -2.96 11.78
C ASN A 277 -23.98 -3.26 10.40
N LYS A 278 -24.61 -4.20 9.69
CA LYS A 278 -24.23 -4.65 8.33
C LYS A 278 -25.39 -4.44 7.36
N ARG A 279 -25.09 -4.08 6.10
CA ARG A 279 -26.07 -4.05 5.00
C ARG A 279 -25.53 -4.83 3.82
N GLU A 280 -26.36 -5.66 3.23
CA GLU A 280 -26.03 -6.34 1.98
C GLU A 280 -26.39 -5.42 0.81
N GLU A 281 -25.45 -5.29 -0.11
CA GLU A 281 -25.53 -4.46 -1.29
C GLU A 281 -25.20 -5.27 -2.55
N PRO A 282 -25.63 -4.87 -3.75
CA PRO A 282 -25.23 -5.50 -4.99
C PRO A 282 -23.71 -5.55 -5.14
N ARG A 283 -23.21 -6.47 -6.00
CA ARG A 283 -21.79 -6.54 -6.34
C ARG A 283 -21.24 -5.19 -6.81
N ARG A 284 -20.06 -4.84 -6.33
CA ARG A 284 -19.36 -3.64 -6.78
C ARG A 284 -18.57 -3.94 -8.04
N ALA A 285 -18.66 -3.07 -9.05
CA ALA A 285 -17.89 -3.20 -10.29
C ALA A 285 -16.38 -3.16 -10.00
N GLY A 286 -15.64 -4.07 -10.63
CA GLY A 286 -14.19 -4.14 -10.50
C GLY A 286 -13.68 -4.96 -9.30
N ASP A 287 -14.55 -5.66 -8.55
CA ASP A 287 -14.15 -6.55 -7.46
C ASP A 287 -14.08 -8.02 -7.94
N PRO A 288 -12.94 -8.70 -7.83
CA PRO A 288 -12.85 -10.13 -8.09
C PRO A 288 -13.53 -10.95 -6.98
N PRO A 289 -14.06 -12.16 -7.26
CA PRO A 289 -14.62 -13.06 -6.24
C PRO A 289 -13.57 -13.45 -5.18
N THR A 290 -12.40 -13.87 -5.63
CA THR A 290 -11.28 -14.27 -4.77
C THR A 290 -9.99 -13.67 -5.31
N LEU A 291 -9.13 -13.17 -4.41
CA LEU A 291 -7.78 -12.72 -4.75
C LEU A 291 -6.85 -12.92 -3.55
N VAL A 292 -6.02 -13.97 -3.63
CA VAL A 292 -5.09 -14.41 -2.57
C VAL A 292 -3.68 -14.53 -3.15
N ALA A 293 -2.66 -14.23 -2.35
CA ALA A 293 -1.27 -14.28 -2.77
C ALA A 293 -0.72 -15.70 -2.80
N ARG A 294 0.09 -16.02 -3.82
CA ARG A 294 1.16 -17.02 -3.68
C ARG A 294 2.45 -16.26 -3.40
N ALA A 295 2.89 -16.24 -2.15
CA ALA A 295 3.96 -15.37 -1.66
C ALA A 295 5.27 -16.13 -1.35
N ALA A 296 5.56 -17.22 -2.04
CA ALA A 296 6.78 -17.99 -1.81
C ALA A 296 8.04 -17.22 -2.27
N ARG A 297 7.96 -16.48 -3.37
CA ARG A 297 9.10 -15.77 -3.96
C ARG A 297 9.65 -14.67 -3.06
N ILE A 298 8.80 -13.88 -2.42
CA ILE A 298 9.27 -12.82 -1.52
C ILE A 298 10.04 -13.40 -0.33
N ARG A 299 9.58 -14.51 0.23
CA ARG A 299 10.27 -15.22 1.32
C ARG A 299 11.64 -15.72 0.88
N ALA A 300 11.73 -16.32 -0.31
CA ALA A 300 12.98 -16.83 -0.86
C ALA A 300 13.96 -15.70 -1.24
N ALA A 301 13.49 -14.65 -1.92
CA ALA A 301 14.33 -13.58 -2.43
C ALA A 301 14.80 -12.60 -1.33
N LEU A 302 13.89 -12.20 -0.43
CA LEU A 302 14.14 -11.17 0.56
C LEU A 302 14.43 -11.74 1.97
N GLY A 303 14.21 -13.03 2.22
CA GLY A 303 14.21 -13.61 3.56
C GLY A 303 13.10 -13.03 4.44
N TRP A 304 12.03 -12.53 3.82
CA TRP A 304 10.93 -11.90 4.54
C TRP A 304 10.13 -12.91 5.37
N GLN A 305 9.93 -12.61 6.64
CA GLN A 305 9.19 -13.43 7.60
C GLN A 305 8.18 -12.54 8.32
N PRO A 306 6.88 -12.63 8.01
CA PRO A 306 5.86 -11.82 8.66
C PRO A 306 5.76 -12.13 10.16
N GLN A 307 5.49 -11.10 10.97
CA GLN A 307 5.37 -11.18 12.42
C GLN A 307 3.93 -10.94 12.91
N HIS A 308 3.03 -10.57 12.00
CA HIS A 308 1.66 -10.16 12.31
C HIS A 308 0.63 -10.94 11.48
N ASP A 309 0.96 -12.17 11.03
CA ASP A 309 0.06 -13.05 10.27
C ASP A 309 -1.02 -13.66 11.18
N ASP A 310 -1.87 -12.79 11.70
CA ASP A 310 -3.00 -13.13 12.57
C ASP A 310 -4.12 -12.09 12.35
N LEU A 311 -5.29 -12.57 11.90
CA LEU A 311 -6.43 -11.69 11.61
C LEU A 311 -6.94 -10.95 12.85
N ALA A 312 -6.93 -11.61 14.01
CA ALA A 312 -7.32 -10.97 15.27
C ALA A 312 -6.38 -9.83 15.64
N LYS A 313 -5.07 -10.01 15.46
CA LYS A 313 -4.06 -8.97 15.69
C LYS A 313 -4.22 -7.80 14.71
N ILE A 314 -4.45 -8.08 13.43
CA ILE A 314 -4.72 -7.07 12.40
C ILE A 314 -5.93 -6.21 12.78
N VAL A 315 -7.02 -6.87 13.16
CA VAL A 315 -8.27 -6.18 13.56
C VAL A 315 -8.09 -5.40 14.86
N THR A 316 -7.40 -5.99 15.86
CA THR A 316 -7.17 -5.34 17.15
C THR A 316 -6.42 -4.02 16.96
N THR A 317 -5.28 -4.02 16.27
CA THR A 317 -4.51 -2.79 16.04
C THR A 317 -5.30 -1.77 15.22
N SER A 318 -6.08 -2.21 14.22
CA SER A 318 -6.97 -1.33 13.45
C SER A 318 -8.02 -0.65 14.34
N LEU A 319 -8.65 -1.41 15.24
CA LEU A 319 -9.70 -0.90 16.11
C LEU A 319 -9.15 0.02 17.19
N GLU A 320 -8.00 -0.29 17.78
CA GLU A 320 -7.32 0.58 18.74
C GLU A 320 -6.98 1.94 18.13
N TRP A 321 -6.50 1.92 16.89
CA TRP A 321 -6.23 3.15 16.14
C TRP A 321 -7.52 3.96 15.89
N GLU A 322 -8.59 3.29 15.48
CA GLU A 322 -9.86 3.97 15.21
C GLU A 322 -10.47 4.57 16.47
N ARG A 323 -10.36 3.89 17.63
CA ARG A 323 -10.74 4.44 18.93
C ARG A 323 -9.95 5.72 19.26
N LYS A 324 -8.66 5.74 18.96
CA LYS A 324 -7.80 6.93 19.16
C LYS A 324 -8.21 8.09 18.25
N LEU A 325 -8.54 7.81 16.98
CA LEU A 325 -9.06 8.82 16.05
C LEU A 325 -10.40 9.38 16.50
N ALA A 326 -11.33 8.52 16.94
CA ALA A 326 -12.65 8.92 17.42
C ALA A 326 -12.59 9.76 18.70
N ALA A 327 -11.63 9.47 19.58
CA ALA A 327 -11.36 10.26 20.78
C ALA A 327 -10.67 11.62 20.50
N GLY A 328 -10.32 11.92 19.25
CA GLY A 328 -9.65 13.17 18.87
C GLY A 328 -8.15 13.25 19.23
N HIS A 329 -7.57 12.21 19.79
CA HIS A 329 -6.20 12.21 20.30
C HIS A 329 -5.10 12.31 19.22
N TRP A 330 -5.47 12.29 17.94
CA TRP A 330 -4.52 12.36 16.83
C TRP A 330 -4.72 13.56 15.90
N ARG A 331 -5.81 14.34 16.05
CA ARG A 331 -6.18 15.45 15.16
C ARG A 331 -5.78 16.83 15.69
N SER A 332 -4.78 16.93 16.53
CA SER A 332 -4.29 18.23 17.02
C SER A 332 -3.12 18.76 16.18
#